data_d1be723f0b1ae5f5f9baffe6d1491b8a
#
_entry.id   d1be723f0b1ae5f5f9baffe6d1491b8a
#
_cell.length_a   1.000
_cell.length_b   1.000
_cell.length_c   1.000
_cell.angle_alpha   90.00
_cell.angle_beta   90.00
_cell.angle_gamma   90.00
#
_symmetry.space_group_name_H-M   'P 1'
#
loop_
_entity.id
_entity.type
_entity.pdbx_description
1 polymer ?
#
loop_
_entity_poly.entity_id
_entity_poly.type
_entity_poly.pdbx_seq_one_letter_code
_entity_poly.pdbx_strand_id
1 'polypeptide(L)'
;MFACKLKNTKTNGLFAIKDDLRPVLRKALEADVIVIGSPVYFYFNTGISRSFMERLMFPVLSYNPKINEETGELESSLLDRTVPTAMIYTTGAPKEMAAQEFKHALEVNRYFLEAIYGYTETLYTYQTYQFTDYSKYDMMEGVEEVRRKQRDEQFPKDLKKAFELGKRLVEKAKEFQQ
;
A
#
# COMPACT_ATOMS: atom_id res chain seq x y z
N MET A 1 5.90 -1.13 -19.84
CA MET A 1 4.55 -1.15 -19.27
C MET A 1 3.42 -1.05 -20.30
N PHE A 2 3.47 -0.16 -21.29
CA PHE A 2 2.36 0.03 -22.24
C PHE A 2 1.95 -1.19 -23.09
N ALA A 3 2.78 -2.23 -23.18
CA ALA A 3 2.39 -3.47 -23.85
C ALA A 3 1.10 -4.11 -23.31
N CYS A 4 0.76 -3.88 -22.03
CA CYS A 4 -0.51 -4.34 -21.45
C CYS A 4 -1.72 -3.49 -21.85
N LYS A 5 -1.54 -2.40 -22.59
CA LYS A 5 -2.60 -1.50 -23.10
C LYS A 5 -2.85 -1.65 -24.63
N LEU A 6 -2.13 -2.59 -25.26
CA LEU A 6 -2.34 -2.84 -26.70
C LEU A 6 -3.72 -3.45 -26.92
N LYS A 7 -4.45 -2.88 -27.89
CA LYS A 7 -5.73 -3.44 -28.36
C LYS A 7 -5.49 -4.81 -29.04
N ASN A 8 -6.43 -5.73 -28.86
CA ASN A 8 -6.42 -7.06 -29.50
C ASN A 8 -5.28 -8.00 -29.08
N THR A 9 -4.74 -7.88 -27.88
CA THR A 9 -3.82 -8.87 -27.36
C THR A 9 -4.59 -10.02 -26.70
N LYS A 10 -4.17 -11.28 -26.93
CA LYS A 10 -4.76 -12.49 -26.31
C LYS A 10 -4.68 -12.51 -24.77
N THR A 11 -3.91 -11.60 -24.19
CA THR A 11 -3.68 -11.51 -22.73
C THR A 11 -4.57 -10.48 -22.04
N ASN A 12 -5.51 -9.85 -22.74
CA ASN A 12 -6.28 -8.70 -22.26
C ASN A 12 -5.41 -7.63 -21.56
N GLY A 13 -4.13 -7.56 -21.99
CA GLY A 13 -3.17 -6.61 -21.44
C GLY A 13 -2.57 -6.94 -20.08
N LEU A 14 -3.12 -7.90 -19.36
CA LEU A 14 -2.62 -8.27 -18.04
C LEU A 14 -1.24 -8.95 -18.16
N PHE A 15 -0.24 -8.43 -17.44
CA PHE A 15 1.08 -9.05 -17.27
C PHE A 15 1.82 -9.38 -18.56
N ALA A 16 1.97 -8.39 -19.45
CA ALA A 16 2.73 -8.53 -20.69
C ALA A 16 4.21 -8.94 -20.47
N ILE A 17 4.79 -8.57 -19.31
CA ILE A 17 6.17 -8.93 -18.95
C ILE A 17 6.17 -10.33 -18.32
N LYS A 18 7.04 -11.19 -18.88
CA LYS A 18 7.26 -12.56 -18.38
C LYS A 18 8.47 -12.56 -17.45
N ASP A 19 8.24 -12.36 -16.16
CA ASP A 19 9.25 -12.36 -15.11
C ASP A 19 8.74 -13.06 -13.85
N ASP A 20 9.59 -13.13 -12.82
CA ASP A 20 9.31 -13.79 -11.53
C ASP A 20 8.18 -13.11 -10.75
N LEU A 21 7.90 -11.84 -11.03
CA LEU A 21 6.81 -11.10 -10.40
C LEU A 21 5.44 -11.47 -10.97
N ARG A 22 5.38 -11.95 -12.21
CA ARG A 22 4.10 -12.25 -12.89
C ARG A 22 3.20 -13.24 -12.12
N PRO A 23 3.69 -14.36 -11.56
CA PRO A 23 2.86 -15.25 -10.74
C PRO A 23 2.32 -14.56 -9.48
N VAL A 24 3.12 -13.71 -8.83
CA VAL A 24 2.71 -12.95 -7.64
C VAL A 24 1.59 -11.96 -7.98
N LEU A 25 1.73 -11.22 -9.09
CA LEU A 25 0.72 -10.26 -9.55
C LEU A 25 -0.61 -10.96 -9.89
N ARG A 26 -0.57 -12.16 -10.47
CA ARG A 26 -1.79 -12.96 -10.71
C ARG A 26 -2.50 -13.31 -9.42
N LYS A 27 -1.75 -13.84 -8.44
CA LYS A 27 -2.31 -14.14 -7.11
C LYS A 27 -2.89 -12.89 -6.44
N ALA A 28 -2.23 -11.74 -6.57
CA ALA A 28 -2.74 -10.48 -6.03
C ALA A 28 -4.07 -10.06 -6.68
N LEU A 29 -4.24 -10.26 -7.99
CA LEU A 29 -5.52 -9.98 -8.67
C LEU A 29 -6.65 -10.97 -8.31
N GLU A 30 -6.31 -12.17 -7.88
CA GLU A 30 -7.27 -13.19 -7.43
C GLU A 30 -7.60 -13.05 -5.94
N ALA A 31 -6.82 -12.26 -5.19
CA ALA A 31 -6.97 -12.11 -3.74
C ALA A 31 -8.22 -11.28 -3.37
N ASP A 32 -8.86 -11.65 -2.28
CA ASP A 32 -10.00 -10.90 -1.72
C ASP A 32 -9.55 -9.62 -0.99
N VAL A 33 -8.30 -9.58 -0.53
CA VAL A 33 -7.71 -8.44 0.18
C VAL A 33 -6.24 -8.32 -0.21
N ILE A 34 -5.74 -7.09 -0.39
CA ILE A 34 -4.33 -6.83 -0.66
C ILE A 34 -3.76 -5.90 0.42
N VAL A 35 -2.74 -6.35 1.14
CA VAL A 35 -2.01 -5.53 2.11
C VAL A 35 -0.56 -5.36 1.67
N ILE A 36 -0.12 -4.11 1.55
CA ILE A 36 1.24 -3.78 1.13
C ILE A 36 1.96 -3.09 2.29
N GLY A 37 3.04 -3.70 2.78
CA GLY A 37 3.92 -3.12 3.80
C GLY A 37 5.16 -2.49 3.19
N SER A 38 5.57 -1.32 3.69
CA SER A 38 6.82 -0.68 3.30
C SER A 38 7.42 0.15 4.42
N PRO A 39 8.74 0.08 4.67
CA PRO A 39 9.40 1.15 5.39
C PRO A 39 9.37 2.44 4.57
N VAL A 40 9.47 3.58 5.27
CA VAL A 40 9.56 4.91 4.64
C VAL A 40 11.03 5.29 4.56
N TYR A 41 11.54 5.46 3.34
CA TYR A 41 12.87 5.96 3.05
C TYR A 41 12.78 7.24 2.23
N PHE A 42 13.48 8.29 2.67
CA PHE A 42 13.45 9.60 2.00
C PHE A 42 12.03 10.09 1.71
N TYR A 43 11.15 9.94 2.73
CA TYR A 43 9.75 10.39 2.71
C TYR A 43 8.80 9.61 1.79
N PHE A 44 9.28 8.55 1.13
CA PHE A 44 8.47 7.69 0.26
C PHE A 44 8.53 6.21 0.67
N ASN A 45 7.64 5.42 0.13
CA ASN A 45 7.78 3.96 0.19
C ASN A 45 9.01 3.51 -0.62
N THR A 46 9.56 2.36 -0.28
CA THR A 46 10.78 1.84 -0.93
C THR A 46 10.60 1.69 -2.44
N GLY A 47 11.70 1.78 -3.20
CA GLY A 47 11.70 1.58 -4.65
C GLY A 47 11.12 0.21 -5.07
N ILE A 48 11.36 -0.84 -4.26
CA ILE A 48 10.78 -2.17 -4.50
C ILE A 48 9.25 -2.13 -4.34
N SER A 49 8.75 -1.53 -3.25
CA SER A 49 7.32 -1.36 -3.03
C SER A 49 6.69 -0.53 -4.15
N ARG A 50 7.33 0.55 -4.57
CA ARG A 50 6.86 1.39 -5.66
C ARG A 50 6.78 0.62 -6.99
N SER A 51 7.83 -0.10 -7.35
CA SER A 51 7.88 -0.91 -8.56
C SER A 51 6.82 -2.00 -8.56
N PHE A 52 6.59 -2.65 -7.41
CA PHE A 52 5.52 -3.63 -7.25
C PHE A 52 4.15 -2.98 -7.48
N MET A 53 3.87 -1.85 -6.83
CA MET A 53 2.59 -1.14 -6.96
C MET A 53 2.33 -0.70 -8.39
N GLU A 54 3.33 -0.16 -9.09
CA GLU A 54 3.21 0.22 -10.50
C GLU A 54 2.87 -0.99 -11.39
N ARG A 55 3.50 -2.12 -11.14
CA ARG A 55 3.24 -3.38 -11.85
C ARG A 55 1.87 -3.97 -11.51
N LEU A 56 1.38 -3.76 -10.29
CA LEU A 56 0.08 -4.22 -9.82
C LEU A 56 -1.06 -3.35 -10.38
N MET A 57 -0.92 -2.03 -10.31
CA MET A 57 -1.98 -1.08 -10.66
C MET A 57 -2.08 -0.81 -12.16
N PHE A 58 -0.95 -0.64 -12.84
CA PHE A 58 -0.93 -0.19 -14.23
C PHE A 58 -1.72 -1.09 -15.21
N PRO A 59 -1.67 -2.42 -15.13
CA PRO A 59 -2.45 -3.27 -16.03
C PRO A 59 -3.95 -3.08 -15.92
N VAL A 60 -4.46 -2.82 -14.71
CA VAL A 60 -5.89 -2.69 -14.43
C VAL A 60 -6.40 -1.24 -14.43
N LEU A 61 -5.51 -0.25 -14.60
CA LEU A 61 -5.88 1.14 -14.77
C LEU A 61 -6.49 1.37 -16.15
N SER A 62 -7.65 2.01 -16.25
CA SER A 62 -8.23 2.45 -17.52
C SER A 62 -7.57 3.75 -18.00
N TYR A 63 -7.18 3.78 -19.29
CA TYR A 63 -6.79 5.00 -20.00
C TYR A 63 -7.94 5.64 -20.78
N ASN A 64 -9.12 5.04 -20.72
CA ASN A 64 -10.36 5.57 -21.23
C ASN A 64 -11.45 5.40 -20.16
N PRO A 65 -11.32 6.13 -19.03
CA PRO A 65 -12.26 6.00 -17.93
C PRO A 65 -13.66 6.43 -18.37
N LYS A 66 -14.66 5.76 -17.83
CA LYS A 66 -16.06 6.17 -17.98
C LYS A 66 -16.42 7.12 -16.83
N ILE A 67 -17.43 7.94 -17.06
CA ILE A 67 -18.06 8.70 -15.99
C ILE A 67 -19.20 7.84 -15.47
N ASN A 68 -19.23 7.60 -14.17
CA ASN A 68 -20.38 6.99 -13.51
C ASN A 68 -21.53 7.99 -13.57
N GLU A 69 -22.62 7.61 -14.23
CA GLU A 69 -23.77 8.52 -14.45
C GLU A 69 -24.52 8.88 -13.16
N GLU A 70 -24.41 8.05 -12.11
CA GLU A 70 -25.08 8.27 -10.82
C GLU A 70 -24.25 9.16 -9.89
N THR A 71 -22.93 8.93 -9.83
CA THR A 71 -22.04 9.64 -8.89
C THR A 71 -21.26 10.79 -9.53
N GLY A 72 -21.14 10.83 -10.84
CA GLY A 72 -20.30 11.79 -11.59
C GLY A 72 -18.80 11.49 -11.48
N GLU A 73 -18.40 10.38 -10.87
CA GLU A 73 -17.01 10.00 -10.67
C GLU A 73 -16.42 9.27 -11.87
N LEU A 74 -15.09 9.36 -12.04
CA LEU A 74 -14.36 8.64 -13.07
C LEU A 74 -14.09 7.19 -12.66
N GLU A 75 -14.64 6.25 -13.38
CA GLU A 75 -14.33 4.82 -13.24
C GLU A 75 -13.00 4.50 -13.92
N SER A 76 -11.93 4.55 -13.15
CA SER A 76 -10.55 4.36 -13.63
C SER A 76 -10.07 2.90 -13.57
N SER A 77 -10.89 1.97 -13.06
CA SER A 77 -10.56 0.55 -12.94
C SER A 77 -11.06 -0.26 -14.14
N LEU A 78 -10.26 -1.25 -14.56
CA LEU A 78 -10.68 -2.31 -15.48
C LEU A 78 -11.11 -3.59 -14.72
N LEU A 79 -11.08 -3.55 -13.39
CA LEU A 79 -11.60 -4.63 -12.55
C LEU A 79 -13.13 -4.54 -12.51
N ASP A 80 -13.77 -5.68 -12.54
CA ASP A 80 -15.23 -5.86 -12.40
C ASP A 80 -15.65 -6.06 -10.94
N ARG A 81 -14.72 -5.86 -10.00
CA ARG A 81 -14.94 -6.03 -8.56
C ARG A 81 -14.13 -5.04 -7.73
N THR A 82 -14.64 -4.74 -6.55
CA THR A 82 -13.89 -4.01 -5.51
C THR A 82 -13.01 -4.98 -4.73
N VAL A 83 -11.76 -4.58 -4.48
CA VAL A 83 -10.80 -5.34 -3.68
C VAL A 83 -10.28 -4.45 -2.55
N PRO A 84 -10.67 -4.68 -1.30
CA PRO A 84 -10.14 -3.91 -0.18
C PRO A 84 -8.62 -4.00 -0.10
N THR A 85 -7.97 -2.86 -0.01
CA THR A 85 -6.52 -2.78 0.08
C THR A 85 -6.06 -2.02 1.33
N ALA A 86 -4.82 -2.23 1.76
CA ALA A 86 -4.21 -1.38 2.76
C ALA A 86 -2.72 -1.15 2.50
N MET A 87 -2.25 0.02 2.94
CA MET A 87 -0.83 0.34 3.06
C MET A 87 -0.44 0.38 4.54
N ILE A 88 0.62 -0.35 4.90
CA ILE A 88 1.23 -0.30 6.24
C ILE A 88 2.62 0.31 6.12
N TYR A 89 2.83 1.46 6.74
CA TYR A 89 4.10 2.17 6.72
C TYR A 89 4.79 2.11 8.08
N THR A 90 6.09 1.81 8.07
CA THR A 90 6.96 1.91 9.23
C THR A 90 7.99 2.99 9.01
N THR A 91 8.23 3.85 10.01
CA THR A 91 9.20 4.93 9.91
C THR A 91 9.96 5.16 11.21
N GLY A 92 11.22 5.58 11.10
CA GLY A 92 12.01 6.07 12.24
C GLY A 92 11.63 7.49 12.70
N ALA A 93 10.84 8.23 11.91
CA ALA A 93 10.42 9.59 12.22
C ALA A 93 9.33 9.62 13.32
N PRO A 94 9.29 10.67 14.15
CA PRO A 94 8.16 10.97 15.02
C PRO A 94 6.87 11.23 14.22
N LYS A 95 5.72 11.00 14.85
CA LYS A 95 4.41 11.20 14.22
C LYS A 95 4.20 12.62 13.73
N GLU A 96 4.60 13.61 14.50
CA GLU A 96 4.46 15.03 14.22
C GLU A 96 5.28 15.43 12.99
N MET A 97 6.54 14.99 12.93
CA MET A 97 7.40 15.19 11.76
C MET A 97 6.80 14.51 10.51
N ALA A 98 6.36 13.28 10.64
CA ALA A 98 5.74 12.57 9.52
C ALA A 98 4.50 13.30 8.99
N ALA A 99 3.66 13.84 9.87
CA ALA A 99 2.45 14.57 9.50
C ALA A 99 2.76 15.86 8.73
N GLN A 100 3.84 16.54 9.12
CA GLN A 100 4.24 17.82 8.49
C GLN A 100 4.98 17.60 7.17
N GLU A 101 5.91 16.64 7.13
CA GLU A 101 6.88 16.56 6.05
C GLU A 101 6.46 15.62 4.91
N PHE A 102 5.90 14.47 5.19
CA PHE A 102 5.77 13.45 4.16
C PHE A 102 4.48 12.60 4.14
N LYS A 103 3.66 12.66 5.17
CA LYS A 103 2.44 11.84 5.20
C LYS A 103 1.56 12.10 3.97
N HIS A 104 1.44 13.36 3.54
CA HIS A 104 0.65 13.72 2.36
C HIS A 104 1.18 13.07 1.06
N ALA A 105 2.51 12.90 0.93
CA ALA A 105 3.10 12.23 -0.23
C ALA A 105 2.78 10.72 -0.25
N LEU A 106 2.71 10.09 0.91
CA LEU A 106 2.34 8.67 1.03
C LEU A 106 0.84 8.44 0.80
N GLU A 107 -0.02 9.41 1.13
CA GLU A 107 -1.46 9.33 0.87
C GLU A 107 -1.79 9.30 -0.64
N VAL A 108 -0.89 9.75 -1.50
CA VAL A 108 -1.03 9.59 -2.96
C VAL A 108 -1.13 8.11 -3.35
N ASN A 109 -0.39 7.23 -2.68
CA ASN A 109 -0.48 5.79 -2.92
C ASN A 109 -1.88 5.25 -2.54
N ARG A 110 -2.42 5.71 -1.40
CA ARG A 110 -3.78 5.37 -0.98
C ARG A 110 -4.80 5.81 -2.02
N TYR A 111 -4.71 7.05 -2.48
CA TYR A 111 -5.60 7.59 -3.50
C TYR A 111 -5.64 6.72 -4.77
N PHE A 112 -4.48 6.34 -5.32
CA PHE A 112 -4.45 5.50 -6.51
C PHE A 112 -4.92 4.08 -6.28
N LEU A 113 -4.60 3.49 -5.13
CA LEU A 113 -5.13 2.17 -4.77
C LEU A 113 -6.66 2.22 -4.64
N GLU A 114 -7.20 3.25 -4.00
CA GLU A 114 -8.65 3.42 -3.84
C GLU A 114 -9.35 3.63 -5.19
N ALA A 115 -8.79 4.47 -6.06
CA ALA A 115 -9.35 4.71 -7.40
C ALA A 115 -9.35 3.46 -8.30
N ILE A 116 -8.46 2.50 -8.06
CA ILE A 116 -8.33 1.28 -8.88
C ILE A 116 -9.03 0.09 -8.22
N TYR A 117 -8.93 -0.05 -6.90
CA TYR A 117 -9.42 -1.21 -6.16
C TYR A 117 -10.70 -0.94 -5.36
N GLY A 118 -11.13 0.33 -5.26
CA GLY A 118 -12.40 0.77 -4.68
C GLY A 118 -12.38 1.06 -3.18
N TYR A 119 -11.47 0.47 -2.40
CA TYR A 119 -11.36 0.73 -0.95
C TYR A 119 -9.94 0.59 -0.45
N THR A 120 -9.43 1.59 0.27
CA THR A 120 -8.05 1.56 0.79
C THR A 120 -7.94 2.22 2.16
N GLU A 121 -7.31 1.51 3.11
CA GLU A 121 -6.91 2.06 4.41
C GLU A 121 -5.38 2.23 4.50
N THR A 122 -4.93 3.11 5.41
CA THR A 122 -3.50 3.29 5.69
C THR A 122 -3.22 3.19 7.19
N LEU A 123 -2.20 2.42 7.55
CA LEU A 123 -1.68 2.31 8.91
C LEU A 123 -0.25 2.81 8.96
N TYR A 124 0.07 3.66 9.93
CA TYR A 124 1.42 4.17 10.18
C TYR A 124 1.92 3.70 11.54
N THR A 125 3.19 3.25 11.58
CA THR A 125 3.95 2.97 12.80
C THR A 125 5.19 3.85 12.83
N TYR A 126 5.32 4.65 13.87
CA TYR A 126 6.35 5.70 14.01
C TYR A 126 7.45 5.30 14.99
N GLN A 127 8.63 5.92 14.86
CA GLN A 127 9.77 5.72 15.77
C GLN A 127 10.10 4.23 15.99
N THR A 128 10.06 3.46 14.91
CA THR A 128 10.25 2.01 14.98
C THR A 128 11.64 1.63 15.49
N TYR A 129 11.70 0.63 16.38
CA TYR A 129 12.96 0.06 16.86
C TYR A 129 13.60 -0.76 15.76
N GLN A 130 14.84 -0.45 15.38
CA GLN A 130 15.46 -0.95 14.15
C GLN A 130 16.62 -1.92 14.37
N PHE A 131 17.39 -1.75 15.47
CA PHE A 131 18.64 -2.48 15.65
C PHE A 131 18.63 -3.26 16.96
N THR A 132 19.29 -4.41 16.96
CA THR A 132 19.53 -5.20 18.18
C THR A 132 20.61 -4.59 19.07
N ASP A 133 21.51 -3.80 18.48
CA ASP A 133 22.64 -3.15 19.14
C ASP A 133 22.90 -1.80 18.47
N TYR A 134 22.43 -0.73 19.11
CA TYR A 134 22.54 0.64 18.60
C TYR A 134 23.96 1.21 18.69
N SER A 135 24.84 0.66 19.54
CA SER A 135 26.23 1.13 19.68
C SER A 135 27.07 0.96 18.41
N LYS A 136 26.60 0.12 17.48
CA LYS A 136 27.26 -0.15 16.19
C LYS A 136 26.93 0.85 15.09
N TYR A 137 26.02 1.78 15.36
CA TYR A 137 25.50 2.70 14.34
C TYR A 137 25.73 4.15 14.78
N ASP A 138 26.05 5.00 13.82
CA ASP A 138 26.14 6.44 14.03
C ASP A 138 24.71 7.02 14.15
N MET A 139 24.26 7.15 15.38
CA MET A 139 22.90 7.59 15.73
C MET A 139 22.96 8.71 16.77
N MET A 140 21.93 9.54 16.77
CA MET A 140 21.78 10.60 17.79
C MET A 140 21.76 9.99 19.19
N GLU A 141 22.39 10.68 20.14
CA GLU A 141 22.35 10.32 21.57
C GLU A 141 20.91 10.23 22.08
N GLY A 142 20.61 9.23 22.87
CA GLY A 142 19.28 8.99 23.46
C GLY A 142 18.25 8.40 22.50
N VAL A 143 18.53 8.25 21.21
CA VAL A 143 17.56 7.73 20.22
C VAL A 143 17.13 6.29 20.53
N GLU A 144 18.04 5.46 21.05
CA GLU A 144 17.72 4.08 21.41
C GLU A 144 16.68 4.02 22.53
N GLU A 145 16.82 4.84 23.57
CA GLU A 145 15.88 4.87 24.70
C GLU A 145 14.48 5.25 24.25
N VAL A 146 14.35 6.30 23.41
CA VAL A 146 13.07 6.73 22.84
C VAL A 146 12.43 5.61 22.02
N ARG A 147 13.19 4.94 21.16
CA ARG A 147 12.68 3.86 20.33
C ARG A 147 12.36 2.59 21.11
N ARG A 148 13.12 2.30 22.17
CA ARG A 148 12.83 1.20 23.09
C ARG A 148 11.48 1.42 23.80
N LYS A 149 11.26 2.62 24.34
CA LYS A 149 9.98 2.99 24.93
C LYS A 149 8.83 2.86 23.93
N GLN A 150 9.02 3.34 22.71
CA GLN A 150 8.04 3.21 21.65
C GLN A 150 7.73 1.73 21.32
N ARG A 151 8.76 0.87 21.25
CA ARG A 151 8.59 -0.57 21.05
C ARG A 151 7.81 -1.21 22.18
N ASP A 152 8.09 -0.85 23.43
CA ASP A 152 7.53 -1.52 24.60
C ASP A 152 6.10 -1.02 24.92
N GLU A 153 5.80 0.27 24.69
CA GLU A 153 4.52 0.88 25.06
C GLU A 153 3.54 1.07 23.89
N GLN A 154 4.04 1.42 22.71
CA GLN A 154 3.19 1.78 21.58
C GLN A 154 3.05 0.64 20.56
N PHE A 155 4.12 -0.09 20.26
CA PHE A 155 4.09 -1.14 19.24
C PHE A 155 3.04 -2.24 19.53
N PRO A 156 2.80 -2.67 20.78
CA PRO A 156 1.69 -3.59 21.08
C PRO A 156 0.31 -3.02 20.68
N LYS A 157 0.13 -1.69 20.82
CA LYS A 157 -1.10 -1.02 20.39
C LYS A 157 -1.20 -0.96 18.87
N ASP A 158 -0.06 -0.77 18.19
CA ASP A 158 -0.02 -0.75 16.72
C ASP A 158 -0.26 -2.14 16.13
N LEU A 159 0.21 -3.21 16.78
CA LEU A 159 -0.16 -4.59 16.43
C LEU A 159 -1.68 -4.83 16.55
N LYS A 160 -2.30 -4.32 17.61
CA LYS A 160 -3.76 -4.40 17.77
C LYS A 160 -4.48 -3.63 16.65
N LYS A 161 -4.01 -2.43 16.29
CA LYS A 161 -4.57 -1.67 15.16
C LYS A 161 -4.43 -2.42 13.84
N ALA A 162 -3.28 -3.07 13.61
CA ALA A 162 -3.06 -3.88 12.42
C ALA A 162 -4.00 -5.08 12.36
N PHE A 163 -4.24 -5.75 13.49
CA PHE A 163 -5.21 -6.83 13.58
C PHE A 163 -6.64 -6.35 13.27
N GLU A 164 -7.08 -5.25 13.87
CA GLU A 164 -8.39 -4.67 13.61
C GLU A 164 -8.52 -4.15 12.17
N LEU A 165 -7.44 -3.62 11.58
CA LEU A 165 -7.39 -3.30 10.15
C LEU A 165 -7.68 -4.54 9.30
N GLY A 166 -6.98 -5.65 9.56
CA GLY A 166 -7.21 -6.92 8.85
C GLY A 166 -8.65 -7.41 8.94
N LYS A 167 -9.29 -7.31 10.13
CA LYS A 167 -10.70 -7.66 10.30
C LYS A 167 -11.61 -6.79 9.41
N ARG A 168 -11.44 -5.47 9.46
CA ARG A 168 -12.25 -4.56 8.64
C ARG A 168 -12.10 -4.84 7.15
N LEU A 169 -10.88 -5.12 6.68
CA LEU A 169 -10.65 -5.44 5.27
C LEU A 169 -11.40 -6.73 4.85
N VAL A 170 -11.40 -7.76 5.70
CA VAL A 170 -12.14 -9.00 5.45
C VAL A 170 -13.64 -8.77 5.48
N GLU A 171 -14.14 -7.96 6.40
CA GLU A 171 -15.57 -7.57 6.46
C GLU A 171 -15.97 -6.82 5.18
N LYS A 172 -15.15 -5.85 4.74
CA LYS A 172 -15.37 -5.13 3.47
C LYS A 172 -15.34 -6.05 2.26
N ALA A 173 -14.41 -7.01 2.21
CA ALA A 173 -14.36 -7.98 1.12
C ALA A 173 -15.66 -8.80 1.03
N LYS A 174 -16.23 -9.20 2.15
CA LYS A 174 -17.54 -9.92 2.19
C LYS A 174 -18.71 -9.03 1.76
N GLU A 175 -18.71 -7.74 2.15
CA GLU A 175 -19.73 -6.78 1.72
C GLU A 175 -19.74 -6.61 0.21
N PHE A 176 -18.56 -6.52 -0.42
CA PHE A 176 -18.43 -6.30 -1.86
C PHE A 176 -18.63 -7.57 -2.72
N GLN A 177 -18.74 -8.74 -2.11
CA GLN A 177 -19.04 -10.01 -2.81
C GLN A 177 -20.54 -10.35 -2.81
N GLN A 178 -21.38 -9.58 -2.10
CA GLN A 178 -22.84 -9.73 -2.05
C GLN A 178 -23.51 -8.95 -3.18
#